data_242fa353eafafc3d6a1fed2f7b6de4e8
#
_entry.id   242fa353eafafc3d6a1fed2f7b6de4e8
#
_cell.length_a   1.000
_cell.length_b   1.000
_cell.length_c   1.000
_cell.angle_alpha   90.00
_cell.angle_beta   90.00
_cell.angle_gamma   90.00
#
_symmetry.space_group_name_H-M   'P 1'
#
loop_
_entity.id
_entity.type
_entity.pdbx_description
1 polymer ?
#
loop_
_entity_poly.entity_id
_entity_poly.type
_entity_poly.pdbx_seq_one_letter_code
_entity_poly.pdbx_strand_id
1 'polypeptide(L)'
;MSLTSLNVLSHWATLVENMEASPQEFYTHVSDLVKMREIPDIKIERVTWKEGSFLSADRVYLRVSRGRYLYDICAAPFGTGFFFSSWMAVKMPSPLWAIIAFITLPFIAIWAFVFLVILGGTTGFMYWGAGCVACAVLFFILLSKEESPFADYVFVVPRVGPFLEKIFRPNTYFRMDTESMFQTMAHQAVLEAVDATTKEKGARELTSDERKPILRGFFDR
;
A
#
# COMPACT_ATOMS: atom_id res chain seq x y z
N MET A 1 1.70 7.11 -10.29
CA MET A 1 2.40 6.19 -9.37
C MET A 1 2.59 4.88 -10.13
N SER A 2 3.78 4.31 -10.21
CA SER A 2 4.03 3.08 -10.99
C SER A 2 3.59 1.84 -10.20
N LEU A 3 3.05 0.82 -10.87
CA LEU A 3 2.74 -0.50 -10.27
C LEU A 3 3.97 -1.15 -9.61
N THR A 4 5.18 -0.78 -10.02
CA THR A 4 6.45 -1.26 -9.42
C THR A 4 6.65 -0.87 -7.96
N SER A 5 5.83 0.03 -7.42
CA SER A 5 5.84 0.42 -6.00
C SER A 5 4.75 -0.27 -5.16
N LEU A 6 4.00 -1.20 -5.75
CA LEU A 6 2.92 -1.92 -5.09
C LEU A 6 3.20 -3.42 -5.10
N ASN A 7 3.05 -4.05 -3.95
CA ASN A 7 3.05 -5.51 -3.84
C ASN A 7 1.59 -5.97 -3.79
N VAL A 8 1.10 -6.57 -4.87
CA VAL A 8 -0.28 -7.05 -4.98
C VAL A 8 -0.46 -8.30 -4.12
N LEU A 9 -1.48 -8.30 -3.27
CA LEU A 9 -1.86 -9.42 -2.40
C LEU A 9 -3.03 -10.21 -2.96
N SER A 10 -4.02 -9.51 -3.53
CA SER A 10 -5.17 -10.14 -4.17
C SER A 10 -5.77 -9.26 -5.25
N HIS A 11 -6.47 -9.88 -6.17
CA HIS A 11 -7.22 -9.23 -7.24
C HIS A 11 -8.58 -9.90 -7.41
N TRP A 12 -9.58 -9.10 -7.66
CA TRP A 12 -10.91 -9.56 -8.05
C TRP A 12 -11.40 -8.74 -9.23
N ALA A 13 -12.05 -9.39 -10.18
CA ALA A 13 -12.68 -8.71 -11.31
C ALA A 13 -13.86 -9.50 -11.83
N THR A 14 -14.87 -8.79 -12.33
CA THR A 14 -16.00 -9.35 -13.05
C THR A 14 -16.51 -8.40 -14.12
N LEU A 15 -17.13 -8.95 -15.16
CA LEU A 15 -17.82 -8.21 -16.22
C LEU A 15 -19.29 -8.61 -16.18
N VAL A 16 -20.17 -7.63 -16.01
CA VAL A 16 -21.62 -7.82 -16.11
C VAL A 16 -22.07 -7.35 -17.48
N GLU A 17 -22.54 -8.27 -18.31
CA GLU A 17 -23.00 -7.97 -19.67
C GLU A 17 -24.32 -7.23 -19.68
N ASN A 18 -24.57 -6.43 -20.74
CA ASN A 18 -25.80 -5.67 -20.97
C ASN A 18 -26.18 -4.78 -19.79
N MET A 19 -25.19 -4.15 -19.17
CA MET A 19 -25.37 -3.28 -18.02
C MET A 19 -24.75 -1.91 -18.28
N GLU A 20 -25.53 -0.86 -18.05
CA GLU A 20 -25.07 0.52 -18.02
C GLU A 20 -25.21 1.08 -16.59
N ALA A 21 -24.10 1.55 -16.03
CA ALA A 21 -24.07 2.17 -14.71
C ALA A 21 -23.12 3.37 -14.67
N SER A 22 -23.30 4.21 -13.67
CA SER A 22 -22.42 5.36 -13.42
C SER A 22 -21.26 4.94 -12.50
N PRO A 23 -20.00 5.05 -12.96
CA PRO A 23 -18.85 4.80 -12.08
C PRO A 23 -18.88 5.69 -10.82
N GLN A 24 -19.33 6.92 -10.94
CA GLN A 24 -19.37 7.88 -9.84
C GLN A 24 -20.39 7.49 -8.77
N GLU A 25 -21.59 7.04 -9.18
CA GLU A 25 -22.61 6.54 -8.26
C GLU A 25 -22.13 5.30 -7.54
N PHE A 26 -21.52 4.37 -8.27
CA PHE A 26 -20.91 3.18 -7.70
C PHE A 26 -19.84 3.51 -6.65
N TYR A 27 -18.89 4.41 -6.96
CA TYR A 27 -17.85 4.82 -6.02
C TYR A 27 -18.44 5.52 -4.79
N THR A 28 -19.49 6.29 -4.92
CA THR A 28 -20.16 6.93 -3.79
C THR A 28 -20.78 5.85 -2.90
N HIS A 29 -21.50 4.92 -3.48
CA HIS A 29 -22.13 3.80 -2.76
C HIS A 29 -21.09 2.95 -2.01
N VAL A 30 -20.01 2.53 -2.68
CA VAL A 30 -18.91 1.80 -2.02
C VAL A 30 -18.31 2.62 -0.86
N SER A 31 -18.06 3.92 -1.09
CA SER A 31 -17.53 4.80 -0.04
C SER A 31 -18.41 4.84 1.20
N ASP A 32 -19.73 4.91 1.01
CA ASP A 32 -20.69 4.97 2.12
C ASP A 32 -20.78 3.62 2.85
N LEU A 33 -20.79 2.50 2.11
CA LEU A 33 -20.73 1.17 2.70
C LEU A 33 -19.44 0.92 3.51
N VAL A 34 -18.29 1.41 3.02
CA VAL A 34 -17.02 1.31 3.75
C VAL A 34 -17.05 2.17 5.03
N LYS A 35 -17.60 3.40 4.97
CA LYS A 35 -17.75 4.27 6.16
C LYS A 35 -18.69 3.65 7.19
N MET A 36 -19.81 3.05 6.76
CA MET A 36 -20.77 2.38 7.65
C MET A 36 -20.16 1.20 8.43
N ARG A 37 -19.06 0.62 7.93
CA ARG A 37 -18.33 -0.46 8.62
C ARG A 37 -17.40 0.04 9.73
N GLU A 38 -17.25 1.36 9.90
CA GLU A 38 -16.46 1.99 10.95
C GLU A 38 -15.04 1.40 11.10
N ILE A 39 -14.40 1.05 9.97
CA ILE A 39 -13.05 0.50 9.99
C ILE A 39 -12.09 1.58 10.52
N PRO A 40 -11.29 1.31 11.57
CA PRO A 40 -10.42 2.33 12.16
C PRO A 40 -9.30 2.74 11.19
N ASP A 41 -8.91 4.03 11.26
CA ASP A 41 -7.75 4.61 10.56
C ASP A 41 -7.80 4.50 9.02
N ILE A 42 -9.01 4.46 8.43
CA ILE A 42 -9.15 4.44 6.97
C ILE A 42 -9.10 5.84 6.38
N LYS A 43 -8.54 5.90 5.16
CA LYS A 43 -8.65 7.05 4.26
C LYS A 43 -9.28 6.58 2.96
N ILE A 44 -10.23 7.36 2.44
CA ILE A 44 -10.90 7.09 1.18
C ILE A 44 -10.59 8.26 0.25
N GLU A 45 -10.02 7.97 -0.92
CA GLU A 45 -9.63 8.98 -1.90
C GLU A 45 -9.86 8.46 -3.33
N ARG A 46 -9.99 9.38 -4.28
CA ARG A 46 -10.00 9.04 -5.71
C ARG A 46 -8.60 9.24 -6.27
N VAL A 47 -8.08 8.22 -6.92
CA VAL A 47 -6.75 8.23 -7.53
C VAL A 47 -6.86 7.97 -9.02
N THR A 48 -6.10 8.72 -9.81
CA THR A 48 -6.06 8.55 -11.26
C THR A 48 -4.78 7.80 -11.63
N TRP A 49 -4.95 6.69 -12.33
CA TRP A 49 -3.86 5.89 -12.87
C TRP A 49 -3.70 6.14 -14.37
N LYS A 50 -2.46 6.37 -14.81
CA LYS A 50 -2.10 6.48 -16.22
C LYS A 50 -1.44 5.18 -16.68
N GLU A 51 -1.97 4.58 -17.74
CA GLU A 51 -1.34 3.44 -18.39
C GLU A 51 -0.14 3.91 -19.24
N GLY A 52 1.01 4.08 -18.61
CA GLY A 52 2.35 4.05 -19.21
C GLY A 52 2.74 5.04 -20.32
N SER A 53 1.84 5.54 -21.15
CA SER A 53 2.14 6.47 -22.24
C SER A 53 1.48 7.84 -22.05
N PHE A 54 2.13 8.88 -22.57
CA PHE A 54 1.63 10.27 -22.53
C PHE A 54 0.23 10.45 -23.15
N LEU A 55 -0.20 9.50 -23.99
CA LEU A 55 -1.49 9.50 -24.71
C LEU A 55 -2.44 8.39 -24.20
N SER A 56 -2.14 7.69 -23.11
CA SER A 56 -3.01 6.63 -22.63
C SER A 56 -4.18 7.18 -21.83
N ALA A 57 -5.31 6.44 -21.87
CA ALA A 57 -6.51 6.78 -21.12
C ALA A 57 -6.27 6.76 -19.62
N ASP A 58 -6.70 7.78 -18.92
CA ASP A 58 -6.68 7.86 -17.48
C ASP A 58 -7.85 7.06 -16.91
N ARG A 59 -7.59 6.20 -15.91
CA ARG A 59 -8.64 5.52 -15.14
C ARG A 59 -8.67 6.04 -13.72
N VAL A 60 -9.87 6.38 -13.26
CA VAL A 60 -10.11 6.76 -11.88
C VAL A 60 -10.43 5.52 -11.06
N TYR A 61 -9.75 5.38 -9.94
CA TYR A 61 -9.99 4.33 -8.94
C TYR A 61 -10.44 4.96 -7.63
N LEU A 62 -11.33 4.28 -6.93
CA LEU A 62 -11.61 4.58 -5.54
C LEU A 62 -10.60 3.80 -4.69
N ARG A 63 -9.76 4.51 -3.96
CA ARG A 63 -8.78 3.94 -3.04
C ARG A 63 -9.27 4.01 -1.61
N VAL A 64 -9.32 2.87 -0.96
CA VAL A 64 -9.46 2.74 0.49
C VAL A 64 -8.08 2.34 1.03
N SER A 65 -7.54 3.12 1.95
CA SER A 65 -6.21 2.84 2.54
C SER A 65 -6.28 2.79 4.05
N ARG A 66 -5.50 1.85 4.63
CA ARG A 66 -5.29 1.72 6.06
C ARG A 66 -3.81 1.45 6.32
N GLY A 67 -3.11 2.42 6.91
CA GLY A 67 -1.66 2.34 7.06
C GLY A 67 -0.97 2.10 5.70
N ARG A 68 -0.29 0.97 5.54
CA ARG A 68 0.40 0.59 4.30
C ARG A 68 -0.48 -0.21 3.31
N TYR A 69 -1.63 -0.69 3.75
CA TYR A 69 -2.55 -1.46 2.91
C TYR A 69 -3.39 -0.55 2.03
N LEU A 70 -3.52 -0.91 0.78
CA LEU A 70 -4.30 -0.21 -0.23
C LEU A 70 -5.31 -1.16 -0.85
N TYR A 71 -6.54 -0.71 -0.99
CA TYR A 71 -7.60 -1.40 -1.68
C TYR A 71 -8.15 -0.49 -2.77
N ASP A 72 -7.74 -0.73 -4.01
CA ASP A 72 -8.08 0.07 -5.18
C ASP A 72 -9.24 -0.57 -5.93
N ILE A 73 -10.32 0.18 -6.13
CA ILE A 73 -11.56 -0.28 -6.74
C ILE A 73 -11.76 0.45 -8.05
N CYS A 74 -12.01 -0.29 -9.12
CA CYS A 74 -12.33 0.25 -10.43
C CYS A 74 -13.73 -0.18 -10.87
N ALA A 75 -14.46 0.75 -11.43
CA ALA A 75 -15.73 0.51 -12.10
C ALA A 75 -15.73 1.32 -13.41
N ALA A 76 -15.94 0.64 -14.53
CA ALA A 76 -15.88 1.29 -15.85
C ALA A 76 -16.79 0.57 -16.86
N PRO A 77 -17.39 1.29 -17.82
CA PRO A 77 -18.06 0.67 -18.96
C PRO A 77 -17.02 -0.03 -19.83
N PHE A 78 -17.36 -1.21 -20.32
CA PHE A 78 -16.52 -1.98 -21.24
C PHE A 78 -17.41 -2.68 -22.30
N GLY A 79 -17.38 -2.21 -23.52
CA GLY A 79 -18.26 -2.70 -24.60
C GLY A 79 -19.73 -2.46 -24.24
N THR A 80 -20.54 -3.54 -24.31
CA THR A 80 -21.95 -3.53 -23.89
C THR A 80 -22.16 -3.89 -22.43
N GLY A 81 -21.09 -4.06 -21.68
CA GLY A 81 -21.13 -4.43 -20.28
C GLY A 81 -20.47 -3.42 -19.37
N PHE A 82 -20.51 -3.71 -18.08
CA PHE A 82 -19.87 -2.92 -17.04
C PHE A 82 -18.88 -3.76 -16.24
N PHE A 83 -17.64 -3.28 -16.20
CA PHE A 83 -16.52 -3.97 -15.55
C PHE A 83 -16.31 -3.46 -14.14
N PHE A 84 -16.20 -4.39 -13.20
CA PHE A 84 -15.83 -4.12 -11.81
C PHE A 84 -14.51 -4.83 -11.50
N SER A 85 -13.62 -4.17 -10.80
CA SER A 85 -12.43 -4.81 -10.27
C SER A 85 -11.97 -4.20 -8.96
N SER A 86 -11.24 -4.99 -8.18
CA SER A 86 -10.61 -4.52 -6.97
C SER A 86 -9.23 -5.16 -6.80
N TRP A 87 -8.28 -4.38 -6.31
CA TRP A 87 -6.90 -4.76 -6.09
C TRP A 87 -6.51 -4.47 -4.65
N MET A 88 -6.09 -5.50 -3.93
CA MET A 88 -5.43 -5.31 -2.64
C MET A 88 -3.93 -5.33 -2.83
N ALA A 89 -3.26 -4.31 -2.32
CA ALA A 89 -1.83 -4.17 -2.41
C ALA A 89 -1.22 -3.57 -1.14
N VAL A 90 0.08 -3.79 -0.96
CA VAL A 90 0.88 -3.11 0.05
C VAL A 90 1.72 -2.04 -0.62
N LYS A 91 1.65 -0.82 -0.11
CA LYS A 91 2.49 0.28 -0.56
C LYS A 91 3.94 -0.02 -0.20
N MET A 92 4.81 -0.03 -1.22
CA MET A 92 6.25 -0.13 -1.03
C MET A 92 6.91 1.20 -1.43
N PRO A 93 7.83 1.72 -0.62
CA PRO A 93 8.61 2.90 -0.99
C PRO A 93 9.54 2.58 -2.16
N SER A 94 9.91 3.61 -2.91
CA SER A 94 10.87 3.46 -4.01
C SER A 94 12.25 3.01 -3.46
N PRO A 95 12.81 1.90 -3.94
CA PRO A 95 14.12 1.41 -3.47
C PRO A 95 15.27 2.41 -3.74
N LEU A 96 15.12 3.26 -4.76
CA LEU A 96 16.14 4.23 -5.13
C LEU A 96 16.50 5.18 -3.98
N TRP A 97 15.50 5.76 -3.31
CA TRP A 97 15.74 6.65 -2.17
C TRP A 97 16.34 5.94 -0.97
N ALA A 98 15.94 4.69 -0.73
CA ALA A 98 16.52 3.86 0.32
C ALA A 98 18.01 3.59 0.05
N ILE A 99 18.37 3.27 -1.19
CA ILE A 99 19.76 3.03 -1.61
C ILE A 99 20.58 4.32 -1.48
N ILE A 100 20.06 5.45 -1.95
CA ILE A 100 20.73 6.76 -1.82
C ILE A 100 21.00 7.09 -0.34
N ALA A 101 19.97 6.95 0.52
CA ALA A 101 20.13 7.21 1.95
C ALA A 101 21.15 6.25 2.59
N PHE A 102 21.15 4.98 2.23
CA PHE A 102 22.09 3.98 2.74
C PHE A 102 23.55 4.26 2.36
N ILE A 103 23.78 4.86 1.20
CA ILE A 103 25.11 5.26 0.75
C ILE A 103 25.54 6.61 1.38
N THR A 104 24.64 7.59 1.45
CA THR A 104 24.98 8.94 1.89
C THR A 104 25.18 9.06 3.40
N LEU A 105 24.42 8.31 4.22
CA LEU A 105 24.52 8.37 5.68
C LEU A 105 25.92 7.99 6.21
N PRO A 106 26.57 6.88 5.78
CA PRO A 106 27.93 6.57 6.18
C PRO A 106 28.95 7.66 5.76
N PHE A 107 28.79 8.22 4.57
CA PHE A 107 29.64 9.32 4.11
C PHE A 107 29.55 10.54 5.03
N ILE A 108 28.35 10.96 5.38
CA ILE A 108 28.11 12.07 6.31
C ILE A 108 28.71 11.74 7.68
N ALA A 109 28.55 10.52 8.19
CA ALA A 109 29.11 10.10 9.47
C ALA A 109 30.65 10.13 9.48
N ILE A 110 31.30 9.66 8.40
CA ILE A 110 32.76 9.71 8.24
C ILE A 110 33.26 11.15 8.19
N TRP A 111 32.63 12.02 7.40
CA TRP A 111 33.02 13.44 7.33
C TRP A 111 32.81 14.15 8.66
N ALA A 112 31.72 13.89 9.37
CA ALA A 112 31.47 14.43 10.70
C ALA A 112 32.56 13.95 11.70
N PHE A 113 32.96 12.68 11.63
CA PHE A 113 34.06 12.15 12.43
C PHE A 113 35.36 12.87 12.17
N VAL A 114 35.77 12.96 10.91
CA VAL A 114 37.00 13.63 10.50
C VAL A 114 37.00 15.09 10.97
N PHE A 115 35.92 15.83 10.74
CA PHE A 115 35.78 17.21 11.14
C PHE A 115 35.88 17.42 12.66
N LEU A 116 35.12 16.63 13.43
CA LEU A 116 35.09 16.74 14.88
C LEU A 116 36.42 16.33 15.54
N VAL A 117 37.10 15.30 15.02
CA VAL A 117 38.38 14.84 15.55
C VAL A 117 39.52 15.83 15.21
N ILE A 118 39.53 16.36 13.99
CA ILE A 118 40.56 17.33 13.56
C ILE A 118 40.43 18.64 14.34
N LEU A 119 39.21 19.16 14.54
CA LEU A 119 38.99 20.42 15.22
C LEU A 119 38.93 20.35 16.74
N GLY A 120 38.43 19.23 17.28
CA GLY A 120 38.14 19.08 18.69
C GLY A 120 39.05 18.12 19.46
N GLY A 121 39.96 17.42 18.79
CA GLY A 121 40.81 16.42 19.43
C GLY A 121 40.00 15.36 20.20
N THR A 122 40.42 15.07 21.45
CA THR A 122 39.74 14.06 22.31
C THR A 122 38.30 14.42 22.67
N THR A 123 38.01 15.69 22.87
CA THR A 123 36.66 16.22 23.14
C THR A 123 35.74 16.04 21.91
N GLY A 124 36.25 16.30 20.70
CA GLY A 124 35.54 16.09 19.44
C GLY A 124 35.18 14.61 19.23
N PHE A 125 36.09 13.70 19.57
CA PHE A 125 35.83 12.26 19.54
C PHE A 125 34.70 11.83 20.50
N MET A 126 34.66 12.39 21.72
CA MET A 126 33.60 12.11 22.69
C MET A 126 32.23 12.59 22.18
N TYR A 127 32.15 13.80 21.63
CA TYR A 127 30.90 14.34 21.05
C TYR A 127 30.43 13.52 19.85
N TRP A 128 31.34 13.10 18.99
CA TRP A 128 31.00 12.22 17.86
C TRP A 128 30.47 10.88 18.34
N GLY A 129 31.10 10.23 19.33
CA GLY A 129 30.66 8.98 19.91
C GLY A 129 29.24 9.09 20.54
N ALA A 130 28.99 10.16 21.31
CA ALA A 130 27.67 10.43 21.89
C ALA A 130 26.62 10.64 20.79
N GLY A 131 26.97 11.37 19.73
CA GLY A 131 26.10 11.57 18.56
C GLY A 131 25.75 10.24 17.86
N CYS A 132 26.73 9.37 17.66
CA CYS A 132 26.49 8.04 17.07
C CYS A 132 25.54 7.19 17.92
N VAL A 133 25.70 7.18 19.24
CA VAL A 133 24.80 6.47 20.15
C VAL A 133 23.38 7.04 20.07
N ALA A 134 23.23 8.36 20.10
CA ALA A 134 21.93 9.01 19.98
C ALA A 134 21.25 8.69 18.65
N CYS A 135 21.99 8.73 17.54
CA CYS A 135 21.48 8.36 16.21
C CYS A 135 21.07 6.87 16.14
N ALA A 136 21.85 5.96 16.73
CA ALA A 136 21.51 4.57 16.79
C ALA A 136 20.22 4.32 17.58
N VAL A 137 20.07 4.95 18.75
CA VAL A 137 18.85 4.84 19.56
C VAL A 137 17.65 5.37 18.77
N LEU A 138 17.76 6.54 18.14
CA LEU A 138 16.69 7.11 17.32
C LEU A 138 16.34 6.20 16.14
N PHE A 139 17.35 5.62 15.47
CA PHE A 139 17.16 4.66 14.38
C PHE A 139 16.35 3.44 14.84
N PHE A 140 16.70 2.84 15.98
CA PHE A 140 15.96 1.71 16.54
C PHE A 140 14.51 2.10 16.92
N ILE A 141 14.30 3.27 17.52
CA ILE A 141 12.96 3.77 17.83
C ILE A 141 12.12 3.93 16.55
N LEU A 142 12.70 4.50 15.49
CA LEU A 142 12.00 4.68 14.21
C LEU A 142 11.68 3.36 13.51
N LEU A 143 12.55 2.35 13.60
CA LEU A 143 12.29 1.02 13.06
C LEU A 143 11.20 0.27 13.83
N SER A 144 11.10 0.49 15.13
CA SER A 144 10.12 -0.17 16.00
C SER A 144 8.71 0.40 15.85
N LYS A 145 8.54 1.58 15.25
CA LYS A 145 7.21 2.13 14.99
C LYS A 145 6.54 1.40 13.82
N GLU A 146 5.35 0.86 14.06
CA GLU A 146 4.60 0.04 13.11
C GLU A 146 4.26 0.77 11.80
N GLU A 147 3.97 2.06 11.86
CA GLU A 147 3.61 2.92 10.72
C GLU A 147 4.70 3.94 10.34
N SER A 148 5.96 3.64 10.63
CA SER A 148 7.05 4.54 10.29
C SER A 148 7.35 4.49 8.79
N PRO A 149 7.17 5.59 8.03
CA PRO A 149 7.60 5.66 6.63
C PRO A 149 9.09 5.39 6.46
N PHE A 150 9.90 5.79 7.46
CA PHE A 150 11.34 5.54 7.49
C PHE A 150 11.67 4.05 7.52
N ALA A 151 10.97 3.28 8.35
CA ALA A 151 11.15 1.84 8.43
C ALA A 151 10.84 1.14 7.09
N ASP A 152 9.80 1.61 6.37
CA ASP A 152 9.47 1.08 5.05
C ASP A 152 10.61 1.28 4.05
N TYR A 153 11.31 2.43 4.08
CA TYR A 153 12.49 2.66 3.23
C TYR A 153 13.66 1.72 3.58
N VAL A 154 13.90 1.47 4.87
CA VAL A 154 14.99 0.59 5.32
C VAL A 154 14.70 -0.87 4.94
N PHE A 155 13.46 -1.32 5.07
CA PHE A 155 13.07 -2.71 4.78
C PHE A 155 13.09 -3.06 3.28
N VAL A 156 13.09 -2.09 2.39
CA VAL A 156 13.23 -2.30 0.94
C VAL A 156 14.69 -2.48 0.52
N VAL A 157 15.68 -2.16 1.37
CA VAL A 157 17.11 -2.32 1.04
C VAL A 157 17.42 -3.80 0.82
N PRO A 158 17.96 -4.20 -0.36
CA PRO A 158 18.26 -5.59 -0.66
C PRO A 158 19.20 -6.22 0.40
N ARG A 159 18.95 -7.48 0.76
CA ARG A 159 19.67 -8.28 1.77
C ARG A 159 19.52 -7.82 3.22
N VAL A 160 19.61 -6.53 3.51
CA VAL A 160 19.50 -5.98 4.88
C VAL A 160 18.04 -5.79 5.29
N GLY A 161 17.21 -5.30 4.37
CA GLY A 161 15.81 -5.01 4.63
C GLY A 161 15.01 -6.22 5.11
N PRO A 162 15.01 -7.36 4.40
CA PRO A 162 14.27 -8.55 4.84
C PRO A 162 14.72 -9.08 6.22
N PHE A 163 16.01 -8.95 6.56
CA PHE A 163 16.54 -9.34 7.86
C PHE A 163 16.00 -8.42 8.97
N LEU A 164 16.06 -7.11 8.75
CA LEU A 164 15.54 -6.12 9.71
C LEU A 164 14.01 -6.20 9.82
N GLU A 165 13.31 -6.40 8.73
CA GLU A 165 11.84 -6.57 8.74
C GLU A 165 11.44 -7.77 9.60
N LYS A 166 12.16 -8.88 9.51
CA LYS A 166 11.91 -10.07 10.33
C LYS A 166 12.08 -9.81 11.83
N ILE A 167 13.01 -8.93 12.21
CA ILE A 167 13.28 -8.59 13.62
C ILE A 167 12.27 -7.55 14.14
N PHE A 168 12.05 -6.46 13.39
CA PHE A 168 11.27 -5.31 13.85
C PHE A 168 9.79 -5.36 13.47
N ARG A 169 9.46 -6.14 12.43
CA ARG A 169 8.08 -6.35 11.98
C ARG A 169 7.80 -7.84 11.73
N PRO A 170 7.90 -8.69 12.76
CA PRO A 170 7.60 -10.12 12.59
C PRO A 170 6.16 -10.30 12.12
N ASN A 171 5.92 -11.35 11.32
CA ASN A 171 4.58 -11.76 10.96
C ASN A 171 3.91 -12.37 12.19
N THR A 172 3.07 -11.59 12.85
CA THR A 172 2.26 -12.04 13.98
C THR A 172 0.86 -12.40 13.51
N TYR A 173 0.17 -13.30 14.23
CA TYR A 173 -1.24 -13.59 13.97
C TYR A 173 -2.09 -12.33 13.96
N PHE A 174 -1.86 -11.42 14.91
CA PHE A 174 -2.58 -10.14 14.97
C PHE A 174 -2.45 -9.32 13.67
N ARG A 175 -1.24 -9.27 13.08
CA ARG A 175 -1.01 -8.57 11.83
C ARG A 175 -1.70 -9.26 10.66
N MET A 176 -1.61 -10.58 10.58
CA MET A 176 -2.26 -11.38 9.54
C MET A 176 -3.78 -11.26 9.63
N ASP A 177 -4.33 -11.27 10.84
CA ASP A 177 -5.77 -11.08 11.08
C ASP A 177 -6.21 -9.68 10.67
N THR A 178 -5.43 -8.64 11.03
CA THR A 178 -5.72 -7.25 10.65
C THR A 178 -5.75 -7.06 9.14
N GLU A 179 -4.81 -7.67 8.42
CA GLU A 179 -4.75 -7.67 6.96
C GLU A 179 -5.97 -8.38 6.37
N SER A 180 -6.27 -9.59 6.85
CA SER A 180 -7.41 -10.39 6.42
C SER A 180 -8.74 -9.69 6.71
N MET A 181 -8.89 -9.10 7.88
CA MET A 181 -10.08 -8.33 8.25
C MET A 181 -10.28 -7.12 7.34
N PHE A 182 -9.23 -6.34 7.08
CA PHE A 182 -9.30 -5.20 6.18
C PHE A 182 -9.68 -5.62 4.76
N GLN A 183 -9.04 -6.68 4.22
CA GLN A 183 -9.35 -7.25 2.91
C GLN A 183 -10.82 -7.70 2.84
N THR A 184 -11.25 -8.48 3.82
CA THR A 184 -12.62 -9.04 3.85
C THR A 184 -13.67 -7.93 3.92
N MET A 185 -13.48 -6.94 4.80
CA MET A 185 -14.42 -5.83 4.97
C MET A 185 -14.52 -4.96 3.71
N ALA A 186 -13.38 -4.63 3.09
CA ALA A 186 -13.35 -3.85 1.87
C ALA A 186 -13.97 -4.63 0.69
N HIS A 187 -13.62 -5.91 0.54
CA HIS A 187 -14.17 -6.77 -0.51
C HIS A 187 -15.69 -6.96 -0.39
N GLN A 188 -16.20 -7.21 0.81
CA GLN A 188 -17.64 -7.31 1.06
C GLN A 188 -18.38 -6.01 0.75
N ALA A 189 -17.79 -4.83 1.03
CA ALA A 189 -18.39 -3.57 0.63
C ALA A 189 -18.50 -3.43 -0.89
N VAL A 190 -17.49 -3.88 -1.63
CA VAL A 190 -17.53 -3.88 -3.10
C VAL A 190 -18.60 -4.84 -3.62
N LEU A 191 -18.66 -6.07 -3.10
CA LEU A 191 -19.67 -7.05 -3.53
C LEU A 191 -21.09 -6.57 -3.26
N GLU A 192 -21.34 -5.98 -2.08
CA GLU A 192 -22.64 -5.43 -1.72
C GLU A 192 -23.04 -4.27 -2.65
N ALA A 193 -22.10 -3.40 -2.99
CA ALA A 193 -22.34 -2.33 -3.95
C ALA A 193 -22.62 -2.87 -5.36
N VAL A 194 -21.91 -3.91 -5.80
CA VAL A 194 -22.15 -4.56 -7.09
C VAL A 194 -23.53 -5.21 -7.11
N ASP A 195 -23.89 -5.95 -6.05
CA ASP A 195 -25.21 -6.58 -5.94
C ASP A 195 -26.37 -5.55 -5.98
N ALA A 196 -26.21 -4.43 -5.26
CA ALA A 196 -27.20 -3.36 -5.29
C ALA A 196 -27.31 -2.74 -6.69
N THR A 197 -26.18 -2.48 -7.34
CA THR A 197 -26.15 -1.89 -8.69
C THR A 197 -26.72 -2.84 -9.75
N THR A 198 -26.37 -4.13 -9.70
CA THR A 198 -26.90 -5.13 -10.64
C THR A 198 -28.40 -5.34 -10.46
N LYS A 199 -28.87 -5.37 -9.22
CA LYS A 199 -30.30 -5.49 -8.91
C LYS A 199 -31.10 -4.28 -9.38
N GLU A 200 -30.58 -3.08 -9.16
CA GLU A 200 -31.22 -1.83 -9.64
C GLU A 200 -31.37 -1.79 -11.16
N LYS A 201 -30.35 -2.28 -11.89
CA LYS A 201 -30.33 -2.30 -13.35
C LYS A 201 -30.98 -3.55 -13.96
N GLY A 202 -31.51 -4.47 -13.15
CA GLY A 202 -32.12 -5.71 -13.61
C GLY A 202 -31.13 -6.69 -14.27
N ALA A 203 -29.83 -6.53 -13.98
CA ALA A 203 -28.79 -7.41 -14.46
C ALA A 203 -28.72 -8.73 -13.63
N ARG A 204 -28.02 -9.75 -14.15
CA ARG A 204 -27.89 -11.01 -13.43
C ARG A 204 -27.06 -10.84 -12.14
N GLU A 205 -27.40 -11.60 -11.14
CA GLU A 205 -26.61 -11.69 -9.92
C GLU A 205 -25.29 -12.45 -10.15
N LEU A 206 -24.27 -12.08 -9.37
CA LEU A 206 -22.98 -12.77 -9.39
C LEU A 206 -23.08 -14.18 -8.80
N THR A 207 -22.45 -15.14 -9.45
CA THR A 207 -22.32 -16.51 -8.93
C THR A 207 -21.35 -16.55 -7.74
N SER A 208 -21.40 -17.64 -6.95
CA SER A 208 -20.51 -17.84 -5.80
C SER A 208 -19.02 -17.85 -6.20
N ASP A 209 -18.69 -18.32 -7.40
CA ASP A 209 -17.31 -18.38 -7.86
C ASP A 209 -16.81 -17.02 -8.38
N GLU A 210 -17.68 -16.23 -8.99
CA GLU A 210 -17.37 -14.85 -9.42
C GLU A 210 -17.14 -13.89 -8.25
N ARG A 211 -17.56 -14.26 -7.03
CA ARG A 211 -17.36 -13.46 -5.81
C ARG A 211 -15.99 -13.67 -5.17
N LYS A 212 -15.24 -14.70 -5.56
CA LYS A 212 -13.97 -15.07 -4.92
C LYS A 212 -12.82 -14.26 -5.48
N PRO A 213 -11.97 -13.64 -4.64
CA PRO A 213 -10.76 -12.98 -5.12
C PRO A 213 -9.69 -14.01 -5.49
N ILE A 214 -8.85 -13.66 -6.47
CA ILE A 214 -7.64 -14.40 -6.83
C ILE A 214 -6.53 -13.97 -5.86
N LEU A 215 -5.95 -14.90 -5.13
CA LEU A 215 -4.92 -14.64 -4.14
C LEU A 215 -3.51 -14.59 -4.76
N ARG A 216 -2.56 -14.02 -4.02
CA ARG A 216 -1.18 -13.72 -4.43
C ARG A 216 -0.45 -14.85 -5.14
N GLY A 217 -0.55 -16.10 -4.68
CA GLY A 217 0.14 -17.24 -5.28
C GLY A 217 -0.12 -17.46 -6.78
N PHE A 218 -1.08 -16.74 -7.35
CA PHE A 218 -1.37 -16.75 -8.79
C PHE A 218 -0.53 -15.73 -9.57
N PHE A 219 -0.01 -14.68 -8.91
CA PHE A 219 0.74 -13.58 -9.54
C PHE A 219 2.27 -13.74 -9.45
N ASP A 220 2.75 -14.69 -8.66
CA ASP A 220 4.18 -14.99 -8.46
C ASP A 220 4.76 -15.97 -9.52
N ARG A 221 4.11 -16.08 -10.71
CA ARG A 221 4.54 -16.94 -11.81
C ARG A 221 5.25 -16.16 -12.91
#